data_6c61179a9aa555989753af466c6c3563
#
_entry.id   6c61179a9aa555989753af466c6c3563
#
_cell.length_a   1.000
_cell.length_b   1.000
_cell.length_c   1.000
_cell.angle_alpha   90.00
_cell.angle_beta   90.00
_cell.angle_gamma   90.00
#
_symmetry.space_group_name_H-M   'P 1'
#
loop_
_entity.id
_entity.type
_entity.pdbx_description
1 polymer ?
#
loop_
_entity_poly.entity_id
_entity_poly.type
_entity_poly.pdbx_seq_one_letter_code
_entity_poly.pdbx_strand_id
1 'polypeptide(L)'
;YQAKKHGWHGNATKATAREVWVAFKESFLALLSPVIILGIIYAGICSPTEAAVVGVVYSFIVGTLVYHELKWKDIVQSMIDAVLISGSTLFMVGITTSLGRVLTLKQIPSRLCTMLTSVSDSPIVILGLITILLLIVGCFMDNISANIILAPMLLPNFLECGLSTVQFGVVMTMILAIGYITPPYGINLFVASQISHEPLMKIAKKAVPLMLSMLIAAIFTMAWSGLTDGIV
;
A
#
# COMPACT_ATOMS: atom_id res chain seq x y z
N TYR A 1 -17.75 3.16 15.54
CA TYR A 1 -17.51 3.30 16.98
C TYR A 1 -16.87 4.66 17.31
N GLN A 2 -15.78 5.07 16.64
CA GLN A 2 -15.10 6.34 16.89
C GLN A 2 -15.99 7.56 16.62
N ALA A 3 -16.73 7.58 15.51
CA ALA A 3 -17.66 8.65 15.19
C ALA A 3 -18.69 8.87 16.31
N LYS A 4 -19.26 7.79 16.84
CA LYS A 4 -20.22 7.83 17.95
C LYS A 4 -19.58 8.30 19.26
N LYS A 5 -18.33 7.89 19.54
CA LYS A 5 -17.57 8.28 20.74
C LYS A 5 -17.17 9.77 20.74
N HIS A 6 -16.94 10.36 19.56
CA HIS A 6 -16.47 11.74 19.43
C HIS A 6 -17.56 12.69 18.97
N GLY A 7 -18.83 12.24 18.87
CA GLY A 7 -19.96 13.08 18.46
C GLY A 7 -19.85 13.61 17.03
N TRP A 8 -19.16 12.89 16.14
CA TRP A 8 -19.07 13.29 14.74
C TRP A 8 -20.37 12.93 14.04
N HIS A 9 -21.09 13.95 13.64
CA HIS A 9 -22.31 13.80 12.87
C HIS A 9 -22.00 14.06 11.40
N GLY A 10 -22.56 13.24 10.52
CA GLY A 10 -22.60 13.50 9.08
C GLY A 10 -23.53 14.69 8.75
N ASN A 11 -23.92 14.81 7.49
CA ASN A 11 -24.89 15.83 7.08
C ASN A 11 -26.14 15.77 7.94
N ALA A 12 -26.70 16.94 8.28
CA ALA A 12 -27.85 17.09 9.18
C ALA A 12 -29.11 16.35 8.68
N THR A 13 -29.21 16.13 7.38
CA THR A 13 -30.28 15.38 6.73
C THR A 13 -29.77 14.04 6.21
N LYS A 14 -30.46 12.95 6.57
CA LYS A 14 -30.19 11.64 5.97
C LYS A 14 -30.58 11.67 4.50
N ALA A 15 -29.68 11.22 3.63
CA ALA A 15 -30.00 11.07 2.23
C ALA A 15 -31.22 10.17 2.03
N THR A 16 -32.13 10.60 1.20
CA THR A 16 -33.31 9.82 0.84
C THR A 16 -32.89 8.65 -0.05
N ALA A 17 -33.56 7.53 0.05
CA ALA A 17 -33.26 6.34 -0.78
C ALA A 17 -33.25 6.67 -2.28
N ARG A 18 -34.06 7.62 -2.73
CA ARG A 18 -34.10 8.13 -4.11
C ARG A 18 -32.81 8.88 -4.46
N GLU A 19 -32.29 9.73 -3.58
CA GLU A 19 -31.04 10.48 -3.79
C GLU A 19 -29.84 9.52 -3.88
N VAL A 20 -29.80 8.51 -3.01
CA VAL A 20 -28.78 7.47 -3.06
C VAL A 20 -28.84 6.69 -4.36
N TRP A 21 -30.05 6.35 -4.83
CA TRP A 21 -30.23 5.64 -6.09
C TRP A 21 -29.81 6.46 -7.32
N VAL A 22 -30.14 7.75 -7.32
CA VAL A 22 -29.72 8.67 -8.40
C VAL A 22 -28.19 8.80 -8.41
N ALA A 23 -27.57 9.09 -7.26
CA ALA A 23 -26.13 9.19 -7.14
C ALA A 23 -25.42 7.88 -7.53
N PHE A 24 -25.95 6.73 -7.15
CA PHE A 24 -25.43 5.43 -7.57
C PHE A 24 -25.48 5.25 -9.08
N LYS A 25 -26.62 5.60 -9.72
CA LYS A 25 -26.77 5.48 -11.17
C LYS A 25 -25.82 6.41 -11.92
N GLU A 26 -25.64 7.63 -11.44
CA GLU A 26 -24.72 8.61 -12.04
C GLU A 26 -23.25 8.18 -11.88
N SER A 27 -22.90 7.58 -10.74
CA SER A 27 -21.54 7.13 -10.45
C SER A 27 -21.26 5.69 -10.88
N PHE A 28 -22.24 4.97 -11.42
CA PHE A 28 -22.15 3.52 -11.69
C PHE A 28 -20.96 3.16 -12.57
N LEU A 29 -20.73 3.91 -13.64
CA LEU A 29 -19.60 3.66 -14.54
C LEU A 29 -18.25 3.95 -13.84
N ALA A 30 -18.18 4.98 -13.00
CA ALA A 30 -16.98 5.24 -12.22
C ALA A 30 -16.69 4.11 -11.22
N LEU A 31 -17.72 3.61 -10.54
CA LEU A 31 -17.63 2.48 -9.62
C LEU A 31 -17.27 1.15 -10.31
N LEU A 32 -17.59 1.02 -11.60
CA LEU A 32 -17.28 -0.17 -12.38
C LEU A 32 -15.78 -0.28 -12.69
N SER A 33 -15.03 0.83 -12.72
CA SER A 33 -13.59 0.83 -13.01
C SER A 33 -12.78 -0.07 -12.06
N PRO A 34 -12.86 0.06 -10.74
CA PRO A 34 -12.17 -0.87 -9.82
C PRO A 34 -12.63 -2.32 -9.98
N VAL A 35 -13.90 -2.54 -10.26
CA VAL A 35 -14.46 -3.89 -10.45
C VAL A 35 -13.89 -4.56 -11.70
N ILE A 36 -13.76 -3.82 -12.81
CA ILE A 36 -13.13 -4.31 -14.03
C ILE A 36 -11.67 -4.64 -13.77
N ILE A 37 -10.90 -3.68 -13.21
CA ILE A 37 -9.46 -3.85 -12.98
C ILE A 37 -9.18 -5.06 -12.07
N LEU A 38 -9.83 -5.13 -10.92
CA LEU A 38 -9.65 -6.23 -9.99
C LEU A 38 -10.21 -7.54 -10.53
N GLY A 39 -11.35 -7.48 -11.22
CA GLY A 39 -11.98 -8.67 -11.80
C GLY A 39 -11.10 -9.37 -12.82
N ILE A 40 -10.46 -8.64 -13.73
CA ILE A 40 -9.56 -9.23 -14.75
C ILE A 40 -8.24 -9.74 -14.13
N ILE A 41 -7.76 -9.12 -13.04
CA ILE A 41 -6.59 -9.60 -12.31
C ILE A 41 -6.92 -10.91 -11.59
N TYR A 42 -8.01 -10.94 -10.80
CA TYR A 42 -8.40 -12.15 -10.05
C TYR A 42 -8.87 -13.29 -10.95
N ALA A 43 -9.40 -12.99 -12.13
CA ALA A 43 -9.70 -14.01 -13.13
C ALA A 43 -8.45 -14.58 -13.82
N GLY A 44 -7.25 -14.05 -13.53
CA GLY A 44 -6.01 -14.50 -14.15
C GLY A 44 -5.88 -14.16 -15.63
N ILE A 45 -6.73 -13.24 -16.14
CA ILE A 45 -6.76 -12.87 -17.57
C ILE A 45 -5.60 -11.94 -17.92
N CYS A 46 -5.28 -11.00 -17.01
CA CYS A 46 -4.26 -9.97 -17.21
C CYS A 46 -3.39 -9.82 -15.97
N SER A 47 -2.12 -9.47 -16.19
CA SER A 47 -1.23 -8.98 -15.13
C SER A 47 -1.72 -7.63 -14.58
N PRO A 48 -1.31 -7.23 -13.36
CA PRO A 48 -1.67 -5.92 -12.80
C PRO A 48 -1.28 -4.74 -13.70
N THR A 49 -0.16 -4.85 -14.44
CA THR A 49 0.30 -3.82 -15.36
C THR A 49 -0.62 -3.69 -16.57
N GLU A 50 -1.04 -4.82 -17.16
CA GLU A 50 -1.98 -4.85 -18.27
C GLU A 50 -3.38 -4.38 -17.84
N ALA A 51 -3.81 -4.77 -16.65
CA ALA A 51 -5.05 -4.29 -16.06
C ALA A 51 -5.07 -2.76 -15.85
N ALA A 52 -3.92 -2.17 -15.51
CA ALA A 52 -3.79 -0.71 -15.44
C ALA A 52 -4.01 -0.05 -16.80
N VAL A 53 -3.52 -0.63 -17.91
CA VAL A 53 -3.79 -0.13 -19.27
C VAL A 53 -5.28 -0.17 -19.58
N VAL A 54 -5.95 -1.28 -19.26
CA VAL A 54 -7.41 -1.40 -19.41
C VAL A 54 -8.13 -0.32 -18.60
N GLY A 55 -7.69 -0.06 -17.37
CA GLY A 55 -8.22 0.99 -16.51
C GLY A 55 -8.06 2.39 -17.13
N VAL A 56 -6.92 2.70 -17.71
CA VAL A 56 -6.66 3.98 -18.40
C VAL A 56 -7.60 4.13 -19.61
N VAL A 57 -7.68 3.11 -20.47
CA VAL A 57 -8.56 3.14 -21.65
C VAL A 57 -10.03 3.27 -21.25
N TYR A 58 -10.45 2.52 -20.23
CA TYR A 58 -11.81 2.61 -19.69
C TYR A 58 -12.13 4.01 -19.17
N SER A 59 -11.25 4.57 -18.33
CA SER A 59 -11.44 5.91 -17.77
C SER A 59 -11.46 7.00 -18.83
N PHE A 60 -10.62 6.85 -19.86
CA PHE A 60 -10.61 7.75 -21.01
C PHE A 60 -11.94 7.71 -21.79
N ILE A 61 -12.44 6.52 -22.09
CA ILE A 61 -13.73 6.34 -22.80
C ILE A 61 -14.88 6.92 -21.97
N VAL A 62 -14.97 6.56 -20.69
CA VAL A 62 -16.04 7.02 -19.82
C VAL A 62 -16.00 8.54 -19.60
N GLY A 63 -14.81 9.08 -19.34
CA GLY A 63 -14.63 10.51 -19.07
C GLY A 63 -14.88 11.40 -20.30
N THR A 64 -14.52 10.92 -21.50
CA THR A 64 -14.70 11.70 -22.74
C THR A 64 -16.06 11.50 -23.38
N LEU A 65 -16.55 10.26 -23.50
CA LEU A 65 -17.75 9.93 -24.30
C LEU A 65 -19.04 9.88 -23.46
N VAL A 66 -18.94 9.58 -22.16
CA VAL A 66 -20.12 9.43 -21.32
C VAL A 66 -20.33 10.64 -20.42
N TYR A 67 -19.32 11.02 -19.66
CA TYR A 67 -19.42 12.17 -18.75
C TYR A 67 -19.10 13.50 -19.43
N HIS A 68 -18.40 13.49 -20.57
CA HIS A 68 -17.97 14.70 -21.30
C HIS A 68 -17.20 15.72 -20.43
N GLU A 69 -16.56 15.24 -19.35
CA GLU A 69 -15.81 16.08 -18.42
C GLU A 69 -14.36 16.26 -18.83
N LEU A 70 -13.76 15.28 -19.53
CA LEU A 70 -12.37 15.29 -19.98
C LEU A 70 -12.20 16.15 -21.21
N LYS A 71 -11.52 17.30 -21.06
CA LYS A 71 -11.09 18.16 -22.16
C LYS A 71 -9.69 17.77 -22.62
N TRP A 72 -9.32 18.10 -23.83
CA TRP A 72 -7.99 17.83 -24.38
C TRP A 72 -6.86 18.35 -23.49
N LYS A 73 -7.06 19.51 -22.87
CA LYS A 73 -6.08 20.11 -21.93
C LYS A 73 -5.87 19.22 -20.69
N ASP A 74 -6.92 18.63 -20.15
CA ASP A 74 -6.87 17.79 -18.96
C ASP A 74 -6.16 16.47 -19.26
N ILE A 75 -6.37 15.93 -20.47
CA ILE A 75 -5.67 14.73 -20.96
C ILE A 75 -4.18 14.99 -21.07
N VAL A 76 -3.77 16.08 -21.71
CA VAL A 76 -2.36 16.45 -21.86
C VAL A 76 -1.71 16.68 -20.49
N GLN A 77 -2.42 17.38 -19.58
CA GLN A 77 -1.91 17.61 -18.24
C GLN A 77 -1.75 16.28 -17.47
N SER A 78 -2.72 15.40 -17.52
CA SER A 78 -2.64 14.07 -16.88
C SER A 78 -1.49 13.24 -17.43
N MET A 79 -1.20 13.32 -18.73
CA MET A 79 -0.03 12.65 -19.33
C MET A 79 1.29 13.24 -18.81
N ILE A 80 1.38 14.57 -18.70
CA ILE A 80 2.57 15.23 -18.16
C ILE A 80 2.78 14.81 -16.71
N ASP A 81 1.72 14.83 -15.89
CA ASP A 81 1.79 14.44 -14.50
C ASP A 81 2.20 12.97 -14.34
N ALA A 82 1.66 12.07 -15.17
CA ALA A 82 2.03 10.67 -15.21
C ALA A 82 3.52 10.48 -15.56
N VAL A 83 4.04 11.22 -16.54
CA VAL A 83 5.47 11.17 -16.92
C VAL A 83 6.36 11.68 -15.78
N LEU A 84 5.98 12.76 -15.12
CA LEU A 84 6.74 13.32 -13.99
C LEU A 84 6.79 12.35 -12.81
N ILE A 85 5.65 11.75 -12.46
CA ILE A 85 5.56 10.76 -11.37
C ILE A 85 6.37 9.51 -11.74
N SER A 86 6.17 8.96 -12.94
CA SER A 86 6.88 7.77 -13.40
C SER A 86 8.38 8.00 -13.51
N GLY A 87 8.81 9.14 -14.05
CA GLY A 87 10.21 9.50 -14.19
C GLY A 87 10.94 9.62 -12.85
N SER A 88 10.33 10.31 -11.89
CA SER A 88 10.88 10.42 -10.53
C SER A 88 10.95 9.05 -9.82
N THR A 89 9.92 8.24 -9.96
CA THR A 89 9.89 6.89 -9.38
C THR A 89 10.96 5.99 -9.99
N LEU A 90 11.10 5.96 -11.32
CA LEU A 90 12.12 5.17 -12.01
C LEU A 90 13.53 5.61 -11.65
N PHE A 91 13.76 6.90 -11.49
CA PHE A 91 15.05 7.44 -11.05
C PHE A 91 15.39 6.95 -9.63
N MET A 92 14.42 7.02 -8.70
CA MET A 92 14.60 6.48 -7.33
C MET A 92 14.85 4.97 -7.34
N VAL A 93 14.11 4.22 -8.13
CA VAL A 93 14.30 2.76 -8.29
C VAL A 93 15.71 2.45 -8.78
N GLY A 94 16.23 3.20 -9.77
CA GLY A 94 17.59 3.03 -10.30
C GLY A 94 18.67 3.21 -9.22
N ILE A 95 18.58 4.28 -8.42
CA ILE A 95 19.51 4.54 -7.32
C ILE A 95 19.39 3.45 -6.25
N THR A 96 18.18 3.12 -5.86
CA THR A 96 17.89 2.13 -4.82
C THR A 96 18.40 0.73 -5.20
N THR A 97 18.21 0.33 -6.45
CA THR A 97 18.71 -0.95 -6.97
C THR A 97 20.24 -0.99 -6.94
N SER A 98 20.89 0.11 -7.29
CA SER A 98 22.35 0.22 -7.21
C SER A 98 22.87 0.09 -5.78
N LEU A 99 22.20 0.75 -4.83
CA LEU A 99 22.48 0.62 -3.40
C LEU A 99 22.26 -0.83 -2.91
N GLY A 100 21.14 -1.44 -3.29
CA GLY A 100 20.82 -2.83 -2.95
C GLY A 100 21.91 -3.81 -3.42
N ARG A 101 22.44 -3.59 -4.64
CA ARG A 101 23.55 -4.38 -5.17
C ARG A 101 24.84 -4.23 -4.32
N VAL A 102 25.17 -3.01 -3.92
CA VAL A 102 26.34 -2.77 -3.04
C VAL A 102 26.16 -3.46 -1.69
N LEU A 103 24.98 -3.38 -1.08
CA LEU A 103 24.67 -4.04 0.18
C LEU A 103 24.81 -5.57 0.07
N THR A 104 24.33 -6.13 -1.04
CA THR A 104 24.47 -7.58 -1.32
C THR A 104 25.94 -8.00 -1.50
N LEU A 105 26.73 -7.22 -2.24
CA LEU A 105 28.16 -7.46 -2.41
C LEU A 105 28.94 -7.38 -1.08
N LYS A 106 28.51 -6.53 -0.15
CA LYS A 106 29.07 -6.41 1.20
C LYS A 106 28.53 -7.47 2.17
N GLN A 107 27.73 -8.41 1.70
CA GLN A 107 27.10 -9.49 2.48
C GLN A 107 26.32 -8.95 3.69
N ILE A 108 25.76 -7.75 3.60
CA ILE A 108 24.93 -7.19 4.66
C ILE A 108 23.71 -8.06 4.96
N PRO A 109 23.01 -8.66 3.96
CA PRO A 109 21.90 -9.58 4.23
C PRO A 109 22.32 -10.74 5.16
N SER A 110 23.39 -11.43 4.83
CA SER A 110 23.88 -12.57 5.63
C SER A 110 24.27 -12.16 7.04
N ARG A 111 24.87 -10.99 7.21
CA ARG A 111 25.20 -10.45 8.54
C ARG A 111 23.96 -10.14 9.36
N LEU A 112 22.92 -9.56 8.74
CA LEU A 112 21.63 -9.31 9.40
C LEU A 112 20.96 -10.63 9.80
N CYS A 113 20.96 -11.65 8.91
CA CYS A 113 20.51 -12.99 9.23
C CYS A 113 21.18 -13.51 10.50
N THR A 114 22.51 -13.52 10.50
CA THR A 114 23.30 -14.04 11.64
C THR A 114 23.04 -13.23 12.92
N MET A 115 22.87 -11.92 12.82
CA MET A 115 22.51 -11.09 13.97
C MET A 115 21.12 -11.41 14.51
N LEU A 116 20.13 -11.58 13.65
CA LEU A 116 18.75 -11.89 14.06
C LEU A 116 18.67 -13.29 14.70
N THR A 117 19.33 -14.29 14.13
CA THR A 117 19.36 -15.65 14.66
C THR A 117 20.23 -15.77 15.94
N SER A 118 21.24 -14.89 16.13
CA SER A 118 22.04 -14.87 17.35
C SER A 118 21.27 -14.33 18.57
N VAL A 119 20.17 -13.58 18.37
CA VAL A 119 19.33 -13.06 19.46
C VAL A 119 18.43 -14.14 20.03
N SER A 120 17.89 -15.01 19.18
CA SER A 120 17.01 -16.10 19.60
C SER A 120 16.84 -17.11 18.48
N ASP A 121 16.73 -18.39 18.84
CA ASP A 121 16.36 -19.47 17.91
C ASP A 121 14.83 -19.58 17.74
N SER A 122 14.05 -18.77 18.48
CA SER A 122 12.59 -18.79 18.40
C SER A 122 12.08 -18.04 17.15
N PRO A 123 11.36 -18.72 16.23
CA PRO A 123 10.78 -18.06 15.06
C PRO A 123 9.91 -16.82 15.40
N ILE A 124 9.17 -16.89 16.51
CA ILE A 124 8.31 -15.79 16.96
C ILE A 124 9.12 -14.53 17.29
N VAL A 125 10.27 -14.71 17.95
CA VAL A 125 11.15 -13.59 18.31
C VAL A 125 11.80 -13.00 17.06
N ILE A 126 12.28 -13.84 16.13
CA ILE A 126 12.88 -13.39 14.87
C ILE A 126 11.86 -12.60 14.05
N LEU A 127 10.65 -13.13 13.88
CA LEU A 127 9.57 -12.45 13.15
C LEU A 127 9.14 -11.13 13.83
N GLY A 128 9.12 -11.11 15.14
CA GLY A 128 8.87 -9.89 15.94
C GLY A 128 9.94 -8.82 15.71
N LEU A 129 11.22 -9.20 15.73
CA LEU A 129 12.34 -8.28 15.45
C LEU A 129 12.29 -7.74 14.01
N ILE A 130 12.01 -8.61 13.04
CA ILE A 130 11.85 -8.20 11.63
C ILE A 130 10.66 -7.23 11.49
N THR A 131 9.54 -7.51 12.15
CA THR A 131 8.39 -6.62 12.16
C THR A 131 8.72 -5.22 12.69
N ILE A 132 9.45 -5.15 13.80
CA ILE A 132 9.90 -3.87 14.36
C ILE A 132 10.86 -3.15 13.41
N LEU A 133 11.80 -3.88 12.81
CA LEU A 133 12.72 -3.33 11.82
C LEU A 133 11.96 -2.74 10.62
N LEU A 134 11.01 -3.48 10.06
CA LEU A 134 10.19 -3.03 8.93
C LEU A 134 9.32 -1.83 9.28
N LEU A 135 8.76 -1.76 10.48
CA LEU A 135 8.01 -0.60 10.96
C LEU A 135 8.91 0.64 11.04
N ILE A 136 10.12 0.50 11.62
CA ILE A 136 11.07 1.61 11.71
C ILE A 136 11.46 2.07 10.31
N VAL A 137 11.85 1.15 9.42
CA VAL A 137 12.26 1.50 8.06
C VAL A 137 11.10 2.13 7.28
N GLY A 138 9.88 1.59 7.40
CA GLY A 138 8.70 2.14 6.75
C GLY A 138 8.33 3.56 7.19
N CYS A 139 8.77 3.99 8.40
CA CYS A 139 8.61 5.38 8.85
C CYS A 139 9.53 6.38 8.13
N PHE A 140 10.63 5.92 7.53
CA PHE A 140 11.68 6.79 6.97
C PHE A 140 11.88 6.60 5.46
N MET A 141 11.49 5.45 4.91
CA MET A 141 11.73 5.10 3.52
C MET A 141 10.40 4.88 2.78
N ASP A 142 10.45 5.16 1.47
CA ASP A 142 9.37 4.78 0.57
C ASP A 142 9.25 3.25 0.45
N ASN A 143 8.01 2.78 0.26
CA ASN A 143 7.69 1.35 0.20
C ASN A 143 8.42 0.63 -0.94
N ILE A 144 8.52 1.26 -2.12
CA ILE A 144 9.19 0.67 -3.29
C ILE A 144 10.67 0.46 -2.98
N SER A 145 11.33 1.51 -2.48
CA SER A 145 12.75 1.48 -2.12
C SER A 145 13.04 0.48 -1.00
N ALA A 146 12.19 0.46 0.04
CA ALA A 146 12.31 -0.45 1.16
C ALA A 146 12.16 -1.92 0.70
N ASN A 147 11.18 -2.22 -0.16
CA ASN A 147 11.00 -3.57 -0.70
C ASN A 147 12.22 -4.03 -1.52
N ILE A 148 12.73 -3.20 -2.42
CA ILE A 148 13.88 -3.56 -3.27
C ILE A 148 15.13 -3.88 -2.44
N ILE A 149 15.36 -3.13 -1.36
CA ILE A 149 16.54 -3.33 -0.50
C ILE A 149 16.32 -4.49 0.48
N LEU A 150 15.20 -4.47 1.20
CA LEU A 150 15.01 -5.37 2.34
C LEU A 150 14.46 -6.72 1.96
N ALA A 151 13.71 -6.86 0.85
CA ALA A 151 13.14 -8.15 0.49
C ALA A 151 14.22 -9.24 0.30
N PRO A 152 15.28 -9.05 -0.50
CA PRO A 152 16.32 -10.06 -0.64
C PRO A 152 17.12 -10.28 0.64
N MET A 153 17.11 -9.30 1.56
CA MET A 153 17.84 -9.39 2.83
C MET A 153 17.10 -10.18 3.90
N LEU A 154 15.77 -10.05 3.94
CA LEU A 154 14.93 -10.63 5.00
C LEU A 154 14.26 -11.95 4.60
N LEU A 155 14.10 -12.20 3.29
CA LEU A 155 13.46 -13.42 2.78
C LEU A 155 14.08 -14.70 3.36
N PRO A 156 15.42 -14.88 3.43
CA PRO A 156 15.99 -16.10 4.00
C PRO A 156 15.52 -16.37 5.44
N ASN A 157 15.48 -15.33 6.29
CA ASN A 157 15.01 -15.47 7.68
C ASN A 157 13.54 -15.88 7.78
N PHE A 158 12.69 -15.36 6.88
CA PHE A 158 11.28 -15.76 6.83
C PHE A 158 11.11 -17.22 6.42
N LEU A 159 11.88 -17.67 5.44
CA LEU A 159 11.86 -19.08 5.00
C LEU A 159 12.35 -20.02 6.09
N GLU A 160 13.41 -19.66 6.82
CA GLU A 160 13.90 -20.41 7.99
C GLU A 160 12.86 -20.49 9.11
N CYS A 161 12.02 -19.47 9.25
CA CYS A 161 10.89 -19.48 10.19
C CYS A 161 9.68 -20.29 9.68
N GLY A 162 9.75 -20.89 8.49
CA GLY A 162 8.69 -21.76 7.93
C GLY A 162 7.57 -21.00 7.20
N LEU A 163 7.77 -19.71 6.87
CA LEU A 163 6.80 -18.94 6.09
C LEU A 163 7.07 -19.08 4.59
N SER A 164 6.01 -19.02 3.77
CA SER A 164 6.13 -19.04 2.31
C SER A 164 6.61 -17.68 1.75
N THR A 165 7.16 -17.69 0.53
CA THR A 165 7.60 -16.47 -0.16
C THR A 165 6.42 -15.50 -0.39
N VAL A 166 5.23 -16.04 -0.68
CA VAL A 166 4.01 -15.24 -0.88
C VAL A 166 3.60 -14.58 0.43
N GLN A 167 3.60 -15.34 1.51
CA GLN A 167 3.29 -14.87 2.85
C GLN A 167 4.26 -13.76 3.28
N PHE A 168 5.55 -13.93 3.00
CA PHE A 168 6.55 -12.89 3.23
C PHE A 168 6.24 -11.60 2.47
N GLY A 169 5.93 -11.68 1.17
CA GLY A 169 5.61 -10.52 0.34
C GLY A 169 4.39 -9.75 0.87
N VAL A 170 3.33 -10.45 1.23
CA VAL A 170 2.10 -9.87 1.79
C VAL A 170 2.40 -9.16 3.11
N VAL A 171 3.05 -9.87 4.05
CA VAL A 171 3.37 -9.33 5.37
C VAL A 171 4.29 -8.11 5.29
N MET A 172 5.34 -8.19 4.48
CA MET A 172 6.27 -7.10 4.28
C MET A 172 5.57 -5.86 3.74
N THR A 173 4.75 -6.02 2.71
CA THR A 173 3.98 -4.93 2.12
C THR A 173 3.00 -4.31 3.13
N MET A 174 2.30 -5.14 3.92
CA MET A 174 1.38 -4.66 4.96
C MET A 174 2.10 -3.84 6.03
N ILE A 175 3.25 -4.32 6.52
CA ILE A 175 4.00 -3.63 7.57
C ILE A 175 4.58 -2.31 7.06
N LEU A 176 5.16 -2.29 5.85
CA LEU A 176 5.67 -1.07 5.24
C LEU A 176 4.54 -0.07 4.94
N ALA A 177 3.33 -0.54 4.59
CA ALA A 177 2.17 0.33 4.40
C ALA A 177 1.74 1.04 5.69
N ILE A 178 1.97 0.44 6.87
CA ILE A 178 1.75 1.11 8.16
C ILE A 178 2.67 2.34 8.28
N GLY A 179 3.89 2.26 7.74
CA GLY A 179 4.81 3.39 7.69
C GLY A 179 4.26 4.63 7.01
N TYR A 180 3.41 4.47 5.98
CA TYR A 180 2.77 5.60 5.29
C TYR A 180 1.79 6.41 6.14
N ILE A 181 1.32 5.85 7.24
CA ILE A 181 0.44 6.53 8.19
C ILE A 181 1.13 6.77 9.54
N THR A 182 2.46 6.58 9.60
CA THR A 182 3.26 6.75 10.82
C THR A 182 4.22 7.94 10.67
N PRO A 183 4.23 8.90 11.61
CA PRO A 183 5.26 9.95 11.64
C PRO A 183 6.66 9.33 11.80
N PRO A 184 7.75 9.95 11.29
CA PRO A 184 7.83 11.34 10.80
C PRO A 184 7.50 11.53 9.31
N TYR A 185 7.67 10.50 8.46
CA TYR A 185 7.53 10.67 7.02
C TYR A 185 6.07 10.59 6.56
N GLY A 186 5.34 9.55 6.91
CA GLY A 186 3.90 9.35 6.73
C GLY A 186 3.24 10.06 5.55
N ILE A 187 3.55 9.69 4.30
CA ILE A 187 3.07 10.38 3.09
C ILE A 187 1.54 10.58 3.13
N ASN A 188 0.80 9.55 3.51
CA ASN A 188 -0.66 9.62 3.57
C ASN A 188 -1.15 10.62 4.64
N LEU A 189 -0.37 10.84 5.71
CA LEU A 189 -0.69 11.84 6.72
C LEU A 189 -0.52 13.26 6.17
N PHE A 190 0.50 13.49 5.32
CA PHE A 190 0.69 14.79 4.66
C PHE A 190 -0.47 15.09 3.71
N VAL A 191 -0.85 14.13 2.86
CA VAL A 191 -2.00 14.28 1.95
C VAL A 191 -3.28 14.54 2.74
N ALA A 192 -3.54 13.76 3.79
CA ALA A 192 -4.71 13.95 4.64
C ALA A 192 -4.70 15.31 5.35
N SER A 193 -3.53 15.80 5.77
CA SER A 193 -3.37 17.13 6.37
C SER A 193 -3.67 18.25 5.37
N GLN A 194 -3.24 18.11 4.12
CA GLN A 194 -3.52 19.09 3.07
C GLN A 194 -5.01 19.16 2.73
N ILE A 195 -5.68 18.01 2.64
CA ILE A 195 -7.11 17.95 2.31
C ILE A 195 -7.99 18.43 3.48
N SER A 196 -7.65 18.04 4.71
CA SER A 196 -8.46 18.34 5.89
C SER A 196 -8.13 19.68 6.56
N HIS A 197 -7.00 20.31 6.17
CA HIS A 197 -6.44 21.51 6.82
C HIS A 197 -6.18 21.34 8.32
N GLU A 198 -6.03 20.08 8.79
CA GLU A 198 -5.75 19.74 10.18
C GLU A 198 -4.26 19.43 10.40
N PRO A 199 -3.69 19.71 11.59
CA PRO A 199 -2.30 19.40 11.89
C PRO A 199 -2.00 17.90 11.78
N LEU A 200 -0.88 17.56 11.13
CA LEU A 200 -0.44 16.18 10.88
C LEU A 200 -0.48 15.30 12.14
N MET A 201 0.01 15.80 13.28
CA MET A 201 0.03 15.06 14.53
C MET A 201 -1.37 14.76 15.09
N LYS A 202 -2.36 15.61 14.80
CA LYS A 202 -3.75 15.38 15.20
C LYS A 202 -4.34 14.21 14.39
N ILE A 203 -4.04 14.17 13.09
CA ILE A 203 -4.47 13.07 12.19
C ILE A 203 -3.75 11.78 12.59
N ALA A 204 -2.44 11.81 12.81
CA ALA A 204 -1.66 10.66 13.22
C ALA A 204 -2.20 10.01 14.49
N LYS A 205 -2.50 10.81 15.54
CA LYS A 205 -3.11 10.30 16.78
C LYS A 205 -4.46 9.61 16.53
N LYS A 206 -5.26 10.11 15.57
CA LYS A 206 -6.54 9.51 15.20
C LYS A 206 -6.37 8.25 14.33
N ALA A 207 -5.26 8.11 13.64
CA ALA A 207 -4.92 6.95 12.82
C ALA A 207 -4.40 5.76 13.63
N VAL A 208 -3.92 5.96 14.87
CA VAL A 208 -3.36 4.88 15.72
C VAL A 208 -4.24 3.62 15.78
N PRO A 209 -5.56 3.68 15.98
CA PRO A 209 -6.37 2.47 16.03
C PRO A 209 -6.40 1.72 14.69
N LEU A 210 -6.30 2.44 13.55
CA LEU A 210 -6.20 1.83 12.22
C LEU A 210 -4.84 1.16 12.04
N MET A 211 -3.76 1.81 12.47
CA MET A 211 -2.41 1.23 12.47
C MET A 211 -2.35 -0.06 13.28
N LEU A 212 -2.95 -0.06 14.46
CA LEU A 212 -3.02 -1.25 15.31
C LEU A 212 -3.84 -2.38 14.65
N SER A 213 -4.95 -2.07 14.00
CA SER A 213 -5.74 -3.08 13.28
C SER A 213 -4.99 -3.68 12.10
N MET A 214 -4.21 -2.87 11.36
CA MET A 214 -3.35 -3.35 10.28
C MET A 214 -2.22 -4.23 10.82
N LEU A 215 -1.60 -3.84 11.94
CA LEU A 215 -0.55 -4.63 12.58
C LEU A 215 -1.08 -5.99 13.07
N ILE A 216 -2.26 -6.01 13.68
CA ILE A 216 -2.93 -7.26 14.08
C ILE A 216 -3.21 -8.13 12.85
N ALA A 217 -3.69 -7.55 11.75
CA ALA A 217 -3.91 -8.28 10.51
C ALA A 217 -2.61 -8.87 9.95
N ALA A 218 -1.49 -8.12 9.97
CA ALA A 218 -0.19 -8.61 9.54
C ALA A 218 0.31 -9.78 10.41
N ILE A 219 0.17 -9.68 11.74
CA ILE A 219 0.52 -10.76 12.68
C ILE A 219 -0.37 -12.00 12.43
N PHE A 220 -1.66 -11.79 12.18
CA PHE A 220 -2.58 -12.89 11.88
C PHE A 220 -2.22 -13.58 10.57
N THR A 221 -1.80 -12.83 9.55
CA THR A 221 -1.31 -13.37 8.27
C THR A 221 -0.02 -14.17 8.46
N MET A 222 0.88 -13.75 9.37
CA MET A 222 2.06 -14.54 9.74
C MET A 222 1.71 -15.85 10.43
N ALA A 223 0.69 -15.84 11.27
CA ALA A 223 0.29 -17.01 12.06
C ALA A 223 -0.51 -18.04 11.24
N TRP A 224 -1.13 -17.63 10.15
CA TRP A 224 -2.00 -18.49 9.35
C TRP A 224 -1.65 -18.48 7.86
N SER A 225 -0.82 -19.44 7.44
CA SER A 225 -0.36 -19.60 6.05
C SER A 225 -1.50 -19.87 5.06
N GLY A 226 -2.57 -20.54 5.49
CA GLY A 226 -3.72 -20.84 4.63
C GLY A 226 -4.45 -19.61 4.06
N LEU A 227 -4.22 -18.40 4.60
CA LEU A 227 -4.76 -17.16 4.06
C LEU A 227 -4.03 -16.69 2.79
N THR A 228 -2.77 -17.07 2.62
CA THR A 228 -1.92 -16.63 1.51
C THR A 228 -1.72 -17.72 0.48
N ASP A 229 -1.58 -18.95 0.92
CA ASP A 229 -1.32 -20.11 0.04
C ASP A 229 -2.60 -20.60 -0.67
N GLY A 230 -3.80 -20.22 -0.18
CA GLY A 230 -5.08 -20.52 -0.82
C GLY A 230 -5.49 -19.53 -1.91
N ILE A 231 -4.69 -18.49 -2.19
CA ILE A 231 -4.96 -17.44 -3.20
C ILE A 231 -4.09 -17.67 -4.45
N VAL A 232 -3.10 -18.53 -4.39
CA VAL A 232 -2.21 -18.97 -5.48
C VAL A 232 -2.60 -20.40 -5.92
#